data_9aa8c31a99d0c51adad831b4bd19d1d2
#
_entry.id   9aa8c31a99d0c51adad831b4bd19d1d2
#
_cell.length_a   1.000
_cell.length_b   1.000
_cell.length_c   1.000
_cell.angle_alpha   90.00
_cell.angle_beta   90.00
_cell.angle_gamma   90.00
#
_symmetry.space_group_name_H-M   'P 1'
#
loop_
_entity.id
_entity.type
_entity.pdbx_description
1 polymer ?
#
loop_
_entity_poly.entity_id
_entity_poly.type
_entity_poly.pdbx_seq_one_letter_code
_entity_poly.pdbx_strand_id
1 'polypeptide(L)'
;PGVFFLFGFRRFRFHTKASEAPTNGCLFAIITPTFADDPVQANLTTPCVRDSDLQLPYKSTAKMGGFFGAVSKRDIVLDTFFGVDYHSHLGTKFGGMTIYHPEKGFQRQIHNITNTPFRTRFEPDIADMKGNCGIGCISDDDPQPLLLRSHLGLFAITTVGIINNADELIERYFSNNNSQFLAMGSGKVNSTELVGALINRKQSIVEGIRYAQDIIQGSETIMLLQPDGIIVARDKLGRLPVLIGKDENGYCVSFESFVYHKLGYEDHYELGPQEIVKITPESIEVL
;
A
#
# COMPACT_ATOMS: atom_id res chain seq x y z
N PRO A 1 -28.38 13.94 37.03
CA PRO A 1 -28.79 15.06 36.19
C PRO A 1 -27.97 15.06 34.91
N GLY A 2 -28.59 14.53 33.86
CA GLY A 2 -27.98 14.43 32.55
C GLY A 2 -28.36 15.65 31.73
N VAL A 3 -27.38 16.16 31.00
CA VAL A 3 -27.57 17.22 30.02
C VAL A 3 -27.85 16.55 28.68
N PHE A 4 -29.10 16.68 28.18
CA PHE A 4 -29.47 16.29 26.84
C PHE A 4 -29.25 17.47 25.89
N PHE A 5 -28.42 17.29 24.86
CA PHE A 5 -28.38 18.17 23.71
C PHE A 5 -29.43 17.71 22.69
N LEU A 6 -30.45 18.54 22.49
CA LEU A 6 -31.45 18.39 21.45
C LEU A 6 -30.90 18.97 20.14
N PHE A 7 -30.54 18.10 19.19
CA PHE A 7 -30.43 18.50 17.79
C PHE A 7 -31.78 18.33 17.11
N GLY A 8 -32.30 19.42 16.57
CA GLY A 8 -33.59 19.48 15.91
C GLY A 8 -33.63 18.66 14.62
N PHE A 9 -34.36 17.57 14.62
CA PHE A 9 -34.75 16.84 13.42
C PHE A 9 -35.93 17.53 12.74
N ARG A 10 -35.73 18.13 11.55
CA ARG A 10 -36.84 18.48 10.65
C ARG A 10 -37.38 17.18 10.04
N ARG A 11 -38.66 16.90 10.29
CA ARG A 11 -39.43 15.79 9.67
C ARG A 11 -39.56 16.08 8.17
N PHE A 12 -39.01 15.22 7.33
CA PHE A 12 -39.36 15.15 5.92
C PHE A 12 -40.51 14.18 5.73
N ARG A 13 -41.56 14.67 5.08
CA ARG A 13 -42.73 13.86 4.68
C ARG A 13 -42.52 13.37 3.26
N PHE A 14 -42.42 12.07 3.05
CA PHE A 14 -42.34 11.48 1.73
C PHE A 14 -43.76 11.20 1.21
N HIS A 15 -44.08 11.66 0.02
CA HIS A 15 -45.23 11.25 -0.75
C HIS A 15 -44.80 10.27 -1.83
N THR A 16 -45.15 9.00 -1.68
CA THR A 16 -45.01 8.00 -2.74
C THR A 16 -46.30 7.94 -3.51
N LYS A 17 -46.28 8.30 -4.81
CA LYS A 17 -47.30 7.92 -5.77
C LYS A 17 -46.87 6.61 -6.41
N ALA A 18 -47.60 5.55 -6.13
CA ALA A 18 -47.48 4.28 -6.84
C ALA A 18 -48.11 4.42 -8.23
N SER A 19 -47.35 4.22 -9.28
CA SER A 19 -47.84 3.92 -10.61
C SER A 19 -47.38 2.50 -10.95
N GLU A 20 -48.34 1.66 -11.30
CA GLU A 20 -48.10 0.29 -11.74
C GLU A 20 -47.18 0.30 -12.98
N ALA A 21 -46.07 -0.40 -12.89
CA ALA A 21 -45.17 -0.65 -14.00
C ALA A 21 -44.90 -2.16 -14.14
N PRO A 22 -44.74 -2.66 -15.35
CA PRO A 22 -44.57 -4.08 -15.61
C PRO A 22 -43.18 -4.56 -15.20
N THR A 23 -43.17 -5.78 -14.73
CA THR A 23 -42.02 -6.62 -14.34
C THR A 23 -40.77 -6.45 -15.17
N ASN A 24 -39.73 -5.86 -14.60
CA ASN A 24 -38.31 -6.27 -14.58
C ASN A 24 -37.51 -5.18 -13.88
N GLY A 25 -36.96 -5.55 -12.73
CA GLY A 25 -36.44 -4.64 -11.73
C GLY A 25 -35.13 -3.93 -12.09
N CYS A 26 -35.04 -2.73 -11.62
CA CYS A 26 -33.94 -2.15 -10.83
C CYS A 26 -34.30 -0.69 -10.51
N LEU A 27 -34.47 -0.42 -9.24
CA LEU A 27 -34.78 0.93 -8.72
C LEU A 27 -33.44 1.58 -8.30
N PHE A 28 -32.98 2.56 -9.05
CA PHE A 28 -31.94 3.48 -8.57
C PHE A 28 -32.58 4.85 -8.33
N ALA A 29 -32.57 5.31 -7.09
CA ALA A 29 -32.96 6.65 -6.75
C ALA A 29 -31.73 7.56 -6.77
N ILE A 30 -31.66 8.49 -7.71
CA ILE A 30 -30.68 9.59 -7.70
C ILE A 30 -31.29 10.74 -6.94
N ILE A 31 -30.68 11.12 -5.83
CA ILE A 31 -31.08 12.31 -5.05
C ILE A 31 -30.31 13.49 -5.57
N THR A 32 -31.00 14.43 -6.24
CA THR A 32 -30.48 15.77 -6.53
C THR A 32 -31.11 16.76 -5.58
N PRO A 33 -30.37 17.69 -4.96
CA PRO A 33 -30.97 18.77 -4.20
C PRO A 33 -31.54 19.85 -5.14
N THR A 34 -32.87 20.06 -5.09
CA THR A 34 -33.50 21.19 -5.77
C THR A 34 -33.58 22.37 -4.83
N PHE A 35 -32.96 23.47 -5.24
CA PHE A 35 -33.31 24.81 -4.75
C PHE A 35 -34.54 25.29 -5.50
N ALA A 36 -35.50 25.85 -4.74
CA ALA A 36 -36.77 26.31 -5.25
C ALA A 36 -36.62 27.60 -6.07
N ASP A 37 -37.56 27.71 -7.04
CA ASP A 37 -38.01 28.85 -7.83
C ASP A 37 -37.41 28.91 -9.27
N ASP A 38 -38.06 28.13 -10.17
CA ASP A 38 -38.60 28.57 -11.44
C ASP A 38 -39.11 27.37 -12.28
N PRO A 39 -40.28 27.42 -12.92
CA PRO A 39 -40.82 26.30 -13.69
C PRO A 39 -40.30 26.34 -15.14
N VAL A 40 -39.14 25.78 -15.40
CA VAL A 40 -38.71 25.45 -16.77
C VAL A 40 -38.98 23.98 -17.01
N GLN A 41 -39.99 23.71 -17.86
CA GLN A 41 -40.22 22.36 -18.38
C GLN A 41 -39.08 21.98 -19.33
N ALA A 42 -38.13 21.20 -18.81
CA ALA A 42 -37.14 20.52 -19.62
C ALA A 42 -37.63 19.10 -19.95
N ASN A 43 -38.03 18.87 -21.19
CA ASN A 43 -38.22 17.54 -21.74
C ASN A 43 -36.86 16.86 -21.88
N LEU A 44 -36.45 16.16 -20.85
CA LEU A 44 -35.28 15.27 -20.88
C LEU A 44 -35.72 13.86 -21.26
N THR A 45 -35.73 13.57 -22.54
CA THR A 45 -35.67 12.19 -23.04
C THR A 45 -34.22 11.74 -22.96
N THR A 46 -33.83 11.24 -21.80
CA THR A 46 -32.54 10.53 -21.68
C THR A 46 -32.71 9.13 -22.29
N PRO A 47 -31.92 8.72 -23.29
CA PRO A 47 -31.98 7.36 -23.80
C PRO A 47 -31.58 6.41 -22.68
N CYS A 48 -32.39 5.39 -22.42
CA CYS A 48 -32.08 4.30 -21.52
C CYS A 48 -30.91 3.50 -22.10
N VAL A 49 -29.71 3.69 -21.56
CA VAL A 49 -28.53 2.91 -21.89
C VAL A 49 -28.75 1.51 -21.33
N ARG A 50 -28.76 0.49 -22.18
CA ARG A 50 -28.87 -0.90 -21.75
C ARG A 50 -27.59 -1.32 -21.05
N ASP A 51 -27.72 -2.14 -20.01
CA ASP A 51 -26.61 -2.73 -19.25
C ASP A 51 -25.57 -3.46 -20.12
N SER A 52 -25.94 -3.87 -21.34
CA SER A 52 -25.03 -4.47 -22.31
C SER A 52 -24.02 -3.49 -22.95
N ASP A 53 -24.28 -2.17 -22.86
CA ASP A 53 -23.46 -1.15 -23.50
C ASP A 53 -22.46 -0.50 -22.51
N LEU A 54 -22.59 -0.84 -21.24
CA LEU A 54 -21.61 -0.53 -20.17
C LEU A 54 -20.56 -1.63 -20.04
N GLN A 55 -19.94 -2.02 -21.16
CA GLN A 55 -18.65 -2.70 -21.10
C GLN A 55 -17.60 -1.66 -20.68
N LEU A 56 -17.55 -1.37 -19.40
CA LEU A 56 -16.40 -0.73 -18.83
C LEU A 56 -15.22 -1.71 -18.99
N PRO A 57 -14.16 -1.35 -19.74
CA PRO A 57 -12.96 -2.18 -19.83
C PRO A 57 -12.11 -2.06 -18.55
N TYR A 58 -12.76 -1.96 -17.39
CA TYR A 58 -12.07 -1.82 -16.13
C TYR A 58 -12.17 -3.11 -15.30
N LYS A 59 -11.48 -4.15 -15.76
CA LYS A 59 -10.97 -5.18 -14.86
C LYS A 59 -9.72 -4.63 -14.16
N SER A 60 -9.86 -3.58 -13.39
CA SER A 60 -8.92 -3.30 -12.33
C SER A 60 -9.21 -4.30 -11.22
N THR A 61 -8.52 -5.40 -11.24
CA THR A 61 -8.21 -6.05 -9.98
C THR A 61 -7.37 -5.02 -9.22
N ALA A 62 -7.99 -4.31 -8.29
CA ALA A 62 -7.28 -3.41 -7.41
C ALA A 62 -6.15 -4.22 -6.78
N LYS A 63 -4.91 -3.90 -7.13
CA LYS A 63 -3.74 -4.53 -6.51
C LYS A 63 -3.76 -4.06 -5.06
N MET A 64 -4.07 -5.00 -4.17
CA MET A 64 -4.11 -4.75 -2.75
C MET A 64 -2.81 -5.23 -2.13
N GLY A 65 -2.41 -4.61 -1.06
CA GLY A 65 -1.24 -4.98 -0.31
C GLY A 65 -1.08 -4.13 0.93
N GLY A 66 -0.32 -4.62 1.89
CA GLY A 66 0.03 -3.90 3.08
C GLY A 66 1.46 -4.19 3.47
N PHE A 67 2.13 -3.24 4.08
CA PHE A 67 3.45 -3.46 4.62
C PHE A 67 3.57 -3.06 6.09
N PHE A 68 4.56 -3.64 6.74
CA PHE A 68 5.01 -3.27 8.07
C PHE A 68 6.54 -3.27 8.10
N GLY A 69 7.12 -2.31 8.82
CA GLY A 69 8.54 -2.24 9.08
C GLY A 69 8.80 -1.87 10.54
N ALA A 70 9.90 -2.35 11.10
CA ALA A 70 10.32 -1.98 12.46
C ALA A 70 11.84 -1.85 12.55
N VAL A 71 12.28 -0.86 13.33
CA VAL A 71 13.68 -0.60 13.66
C VAL A 71 13.77 -0.34 15.15
N SER A 72 14.61 -1.08 15.85
CA SER A 72 14.65 -1.01 17.31
C SER A 72 16.03 -1.37 17.86
N LYS A 73 16.27 -1.02 19.12
CA LYS A 73 17.42 -1.50 19.92
C LYS A 73 17.27 -2.94 20.38
N ARG A 74 16.05 -3.47 20.34
CA ARG A 74 15.71 -4.86 20.68
C ARG A 74 15.46 -5.70 19.42
N ASP A 75 15.29 -7.00 19.59
CA ASP A 75 14.85 -7.88 18.51
C ASP A 75 13.43 -7.52 18.08
N ILE A 76 13.20 -7.45 16.74
CA ILE A 76 11.93 -7.03 16.15
C ILE A 76 11.27 -8.11 15.29
N VAL A 77 11.75 -9.33 15.34
CA VAL A 77 11.21 -10.41 14.50
C VAL A 77 9.72 -10.60 14.75
N LEU A 78 9.30 -10.65 16.03
CA LEU A 78 7.89 -10.79 16.39
C LEU A 78 7.06 -9.56 16.02
N ASP A 79 7.62 -8.36 16.17
CA ASP A 79 6.91 -7.14 15.78
C ASP A 79 6.65 -7.13 14.28
N THR A 80 7.68 -7.48 13.48
CA THR A 80 7.53 -7.56 12.01
C THR A 80 6.55 -8.68 11.63
N PHE A 81 6.64 -9.83 12.26
CA PHE A 81 5.76 -10.96 12.00
C PHE A 81 4.28 -10.63 12.27
N PHE A 82 3.95 -10.14 13.46
CA PHE A 82 2.59 -9.77 13.79
C PHE A 82 2.13 -8.52 13.05
N GLY A 83 3.04 -7.56 12.81
CA GLY A 83 2.74 -6.38 12.02
C GLY A 83 2.30 -6.73 10.59
N VAL A 84 2.97 -7.68 9.94
CA VAL A 84 2.56 -8.18 8.63
C VAL A 84 1.28 -9.02 8.71
N ASP A 85 1.15 -9.91 9.71
CA ASP A 85 -0.05 -10.72 9.91
C ASP A 85 -1.32 -9.88 10.07
N TYR A 86 -1.23 -8.77 10.79
CA TYR A 86 -2.36 -7.85 10.95
C TYR A 86 -2.78 -7.15 9.67
N HIS A 87 -1.91 -7.09 8.65
CA HIS A 87 -2.24 -6.61 7.30
C HIS A 87 -2.80 -7.70 6.38
N SER A 88 -3.01 -8.92 6.85
CA SER A 88 -3.45 -10.05 6.01
C SER A 88 -4.86 -9.86 5.39
N HIS A 89 -5.63 -8.88 5.85
CA HIS A 89 -6.89 -8.47 5.21
C HIS A 89 -6.69 -7.63 3.94
N LEU A 90 -5.49 -7.08 3.70
CA LEU A 90 -5.15 -6.25 2.54
C LEU A 90 -4.59 -7.05 1.36
N GLY A 91 -4.41 -8.35 1.49
CA GLY A 91 -3.91 -9.20 0.41
C GLY A 91 -3.94 -10.67 0.80
N THR A 92 -3.97 -11.54 -0.21
CA THR A 92 -4.26 -12.97 0.01
C THR A 92 -3.31 -13.93 -0.70
N LYS A 93 -2.34 -13.43 -1.51
CA LYS A 93 -1.57 -14.29 -2.40
C LYS A 93 -0.16 -14.58 -1.93
N PHE A 94 0.57 -13.54 -1.60
CA PHE A 94 1.94 -13.64 -1.11
C PHE A 94 2.11 -12.90 0.20
N GLY A 95 2.93 -13.46 1.08
CA GLY A 95 3.47 -12.79 2.24
C GLY A 95 4.99 -12.89 2.22
N GLY A 96 5.67 -11.89 2.74
CA GLY A 96 7.11 -11.90 2.82
C GLY A 96 7.65 -11.07 3.97
N MET A 97 8.80 -11.48 4.48
CA MET A 97 9.55 -10.79 5.52
C MET A 97 11.04 -10.78 5.19
N THR A 98 11.71 -9.71 5.53
CA THR A 98 13.16 -9.60 5.52
C THR A 98 13.62 -8.92 6.81
N ILE A 99 14.48 -9.62 7.54
CA ILE A 99 15.05 -9.16 8.81
C ILE A 99 16.55 -8.97 8.60
N TYR A 100 17.11 -7.90 9.13
CA TYR A 100 18.54 -7.66 9.13
C TYR A 100 19.12 -7.86 10.52
N HIS A 101 20.23 -8.58 10.58
CA HIS A 101 21.06 -8.75 11.77
C HIS A 101 22.53 -8.43 11.42
N PRO A 102 23.26 -7.68 12.25
CA PRO A 102 24.64 -7.29 11.92
C PRO A 102 25.59 -8.46 11.60
N GLU A 103 25.44 -9.59 12.28
CA GLU A 103 26.28 -10.78 12.08
C GLU A 103 25.74 -11.74 11.03
N LYS A 104 24.39 -11.92 10.96
CA LYS A 104 23.76 -12.87 10.05
C LYS A 104 23.41 -12.26 8.68
N GLY A 105 23.45 -10.93 8.56
CA GLY A 105 23.01 -10.22 7.38
C GLY A 105 21.49 -10.24 7.17
N PHE A 106 21.07 -10.19 5.92
CA PHE A 106 19.65 -10.22 5.54
C PHE A 106 19.10 -11.64 5.55
N GLN A 107 18.06 -11.87 6.34
CA GLN A 107 17.32 -13.11 6.43
C GLN A 107 15.95 -12.88 5.80
N ARG A 108 15.66 -13.53 4.66
CA ARG A 108 14.45 -13.29 3.88
C ARG A 108 13.64 -14.57 3.68
N GLN A 109 12.33 -14.48 3.91
CA GLN A 109 11.35 -15.53 3.59
C GLN A 109 10.17 -14.94 2.82
N ILE A 110 9.72 -15.66 1.80
CA ILE A 110 8.54 -15.34 1.01
C ILE A 110 7.73 -16.60 0.79
N HIS A 111 6.43 -16.55 1.04
CA HIS A 111 5.54 -17.67 0.85
C HIS A 111 4.27 -17.27 0.10
N ASN A 112 3.73 -18.25 -0.64
CA ASN A 112 2.37 -18.18 -1.10
C ASN A 112 1.44 -18.49 0.09
N ILE A 113 0.50 -17.59 0.36
CA ILE A 113 -0.46 -17.66 1.48
C ILE A 113 -1.89 -17.88 1.01
N THR A 114 -2.11 -18.17 -0.27
CA THR A 114 -3.46 -18.35 -0.86
C THR A 114 -4.29 -19.40 -0.12
N ASN A 115 -3.66 -20.51 0.29
CA ASN A 115 -4.34 -21.64 0.91
C ASN A 115 -3.98 -21.84 2.39
N THR A 116 -3.14 -20.98 2.95
CA THR A 116 -2.67 -21.11 4.34
C THR A 116 -2.48 -19.72 4.92
N PRO A 117 -3.06 -19.37 6.07
CA PRO A 117 -2.88 -18.07 6.69
C PRO A 117 -1.41 -17.72 6.88
N PHE A 118 -1.08 -16.42 6.76
CA PHE A 118 0.28 -15.89 6.91
C PHE A 118 0.95 -16.42 8.19
N ARG A 119 0.28 -16.29 9.32
CA ARG A 119 0.79 -16.74 10.63
C ARG A 119 1.26 -18.19 10.62
N THR A 120 0.41 -19.10 10.18
CA THR A 120 0.72 -20.55 10.15
C THR A 120 1.88 -20.85 9.20
N ARG A 121 2.01 -20.08 8.11
CA ARG A 121 3.03 -20.31 7.10
C ARG A 121 4.40 -19.83 7.51
N PHE A 122 4.49 -18.75 8.27
CA PHE A 122 5.74 -18.11 8.69
C PHE A 122 6.22 -18.52 10.08
N GLU A 123 5.35 -19.10 10.93
CA GLU A 123 5.70 -19.51 12.30
C GLU A 123 6.98 -20.39 12.39
N PRO A 124 7.22 -21.36 11.48
CA PRO A 124 8.47 -22.12 11.51
C PRO A 124 9.71 -21.29 11.17
N ASP A 125 9.58 -20.30 10.28
CA ASP A 125 10.72 -19.50 9.81
C ASP A 125 11.21 -18.53 10.87
N ILE A 126 10.27 -17.91 11.62
CA ILE A 126 10.63 -16.89 12.64
C ILE A 126 11.43 -17.45 13.79
N ALA A 127 11.38 -18.77 14.05
CA ALA A 127 12.12 -19.41 15.14
C ALA A 127 13.64 -19.21 15.01
N ASP A 128 14.16 -19.19 13.78
CA ASP A 128 15.58 -19.06 13.48
C ASP A 128 16.01 -17.63 13.13
N MET A 129 15.04 -16.74 12.90
CA MET A 129 15.30 -15.33 12.58
C MET A 129 15.66 -14.55 13.83
N LYS A 130 16.58 -13.60 13.65
CA LYS A 130 16.94 -12.60 14.66
C LYS A 130 17.35 -11.32 13.98
N GLY A 131 17.01 -10.18 14.57
CA GLY A 131 17.46 -8.89 14.07
C GLY A 131 16.76 -7.73 14.73
N ASN A 132 17.30 -6.56 14.49
CA ASN A 132 16.83 -5.31 15.09
C ASN A 132 16.25 -4.34 14.05
N CYS A 133 16.23 -4.75 12.79
CA CYS A 133 15.65 -4.00 11.69
C CYS A 133 14.96 -4.97 10.73
N GLY A 134 13.73 -4.68 10.31
CA GLY A 134 13.00 -5.57 9.42
C GLY A 134 11.85 -4.90 8.70
N ILE A 135 11.53 -5.47 7.53
CA ILE A 135 10.37 -5.10 6.72
C ILE A 135 9.61 -6.37 6.29
N GLY A 136 8.34 -6.22 6.07
CA GLY A 136 7.53 -7.29 5.49
C GLY A 136 6.28 -6.74 4.83
N CYS A 137 5.65 -7.58 4.02
CA CYS A 137 4.45 -7.19 3.29
C CYS A 137 3.53 -8.36 3.01
N ILE A 138 2.28 -8.03 2.75
CA ILE A 138 1.28 -8.87 2.10
C ILE A 138 1.05 -8.30 0.70
N SER A 139 0.96 -9.14 -0.32
CA SER A 139 0.78 -8.74 -1.70
C SER A 139 -0.13 -9.69 -2.47
N ASP A 140 -0.99 -9.15 -3.33
CA ASP A 140 -1.81 -9.93 -4.26
C ASP A 140 -1.15 -10.14 -5.62
N ASP A 141 -0.07 -9.45 -5.92
CA ASP A 141 0.53 -9.48 -7.24
C ASP A 141 1.91 -10.16 -7.25
N ASP A 142 2.86 -9.56 -6.62
CA ASP A 142 4.27 -9.91 -6.71
C ASP A 142 4.84 -10.48 -5.40
N PRO A 143 5.66 -11.54 -5.48
CA PRO A 143 6.43 -12.00 -4.31
C PRO A 143 7.47 -10.95 -3.92
N GLN A 144 7.43 -10.50 -2.68
CA GLN A 144 8.30 -9.48 -2.10
C GLN A 144 8.39 -9.65 -0.57
N PRO A 145 9.37 -9.06 0.16
CA PRO A 145 10.39 -8.09 -0.28
C PRO A 145 11.44 -8.70 -1.21
N LEU A 146 12.01 -7.89 -2.12
CA LEU A 146 13.14 -8.27 -2.96
C LEU A 146 14.45 -7.82 -2.32
N LEU A 147 15.47 -8.68 -2.38
CA LEU A 147 16.82 -8.35 -1.98
C LEU A 147 17.63 -7.97 -3.21
N LEU A 148 18.08 -6.71 -3.26
CA LEU A 148 18.77 -6.13 -4.40
C LEU A 148 20.19 -5.73 -4.02
N ARG A 149 21.14 -5.99 -4.92
CA ARG A 149 22.53 -5.54 -4.80
C ARG A 149 22.91 -4.72 -6.01
N SER A 150 23.40 -3.52 -5.75
CA SER A 150 23.81 -2.58 -6.80
C SER A 150 24.98 -1.72 -6.34
N HIS A 151 25.32 -0.69 -7.11
CA HIS A 151 26.29 0.33 -6.71
C HIS A 151 25.85 1.13 -5.47
N LEU A 152 24.53 1.13 -5.17
CA LEU A 152 23.95 1.75 -3.95
C LEU A 152 24.07 0.85 -2.70
N GLY A 153 24.70 -0.32 -2.84
CA GLY A 153 24.84 -1.31 -1.78
C GLY A 153 23.87 -2.48 -1.87
N LEU A 154 23.72 -3.18 -0.77
CA LEU A 154 22.75 -4.29 -0.58
C LEU A 154 21.61 -3.76 0.27
N PHE A 155 20.37 -3.92 -0.20
CA PHE A 155 19.17 -3.52 0.51
C PHE A 155 18.00 -4.43 0.15
N ALA A 156 17.01 -4.54 1.02
CA ALA A 156 15.73 -5.14 0.68
C ALA A 156 14.71 -4.05 0.37
N ILE A 157 13.78 -4.34 -0.55
CA ILE A 157 12.75 -3.39 -0.97
C ILE A 157 11.38 -4.06 -1.01
N THR A 158 10.38 -3.36 -0.56
CA THR A 158 8.97 -3.69 -0.76
C THR A 158 8.22 -2.45 -1.23
N THR A 159 7.22 -2.69 -2.07
CA THR A 159 6.40 -1.62 -2.66
C THR A 159 4.92 -2.00 -2.63
N VAL A 160 4.07 -1.01 -2.47
CA VAL A 160 2.61 -1.19 -2.54
C VAL A 160 2.00 -0.06 -3.34
N GLY A 161 1.33 -0.42 -4.42
CA GLY A 161 0.70 0.56 -5.28
C GLY A 161 0.36 0.04 -6.66
N ILE A 162 0.18 0.97 -7.61
CA ILE A 162 -0.15 0.69 -9.01
C ILE A 162 0.70 1.59 -9.91
N ILE A 163 1.45 0.99 -10.81
CA ILE A 163 2.24 1.67 -11.84
C ILE A 163 1.49 1.56 -13.17
N ASN A 164 0.79 2.62 -13.59
CA ASN A 164 -0.04 2.60 -14.79
C ASN A 164 0.79 2.60 -16.09
N ASN A 165 2.00 3.15 -16.05
CA ASN A 165 2.92 3.22 -17.20
C ASN A 165 4.07 2.20 -17.09
N ALA A 166 3.84 1.05 -16.45
CA ALA A 166 4.88 0.03 -16.23
C ALA A 166 5.52 -0.44 -17.54
N ASP A 167 4.72 -0.75 -18.54
CA ASP A 167 5.21 -1.25 -19.84
C ASP A 167 6.10 -0.20 -20.53
N GLU A 168 5.70 1.08 -20.54
CA GLU A 168 6.51 2.18 -21.07
C GLU A 168 7.86 2.31 -20.34
N LEU A 169 7.84 2.22 -19.01
CA LEU A 169 9.06 2.31 -18.20
C LEU A 169 10.00 1.13 -18.44
N ILE A 170 9.45 -0.07 -18.63
CA ILE A 170 10.21 -1.28 -18.95
C ILE A 170 10.88 -1.14 -20.33
N GLU A 171 10.15 -0.75 -21.37
CA GLU A 171 10.68 -0.52 -22.70
C GLU A 171 11.78 0.55 -22.70
N ARG A 172 11.55 1.65 -22.00
CA ARG A 172 12.55 2.71 -21.83
C ARG A 172 13.80 2.23 -21.06
N TYR A 173 13.62 1.30 -20.11
CA TYR A 173 14.74 0.71 -19.39
C TYR A 173 15.60 -0.16 -20.30
N PHE A 174 14.99 -1.02 -21.12
CA PHE A 174 15.71 -1.87 -22.07
C PHE A 174 16.39 -1.07 -23.19
N SER A 175 15.76 -0.03 -23.69
CA SER A 175 16.33 0.80 -24.77
C SER A 175 17.65 1.49 -24.38
N ASN A 176 17.87 1.69 -23.09
CA ASN A 176 19.05 2.39 -22.58
C ASN A 176 20.11 1.49 -21.94
N ASN A 177 19.80 0.21 -21.70
CA ASN A 177 20.69 -0.72 -21.02
C ASN A 177 20.52 -2.14 -21.56
N ASN A 178 21.60 -2.87 -21.75
CA ASN A 178 21.57 -4.32 -21.99
C ASN A 178 21.31 -5.06 -20.65
N SER A 179 20.22 -4.72 -19.98
CA SER A 179 19.85 -5.25 -18.67
C SER A 179 18.67 -6.21 -18.78
N GLN A 180 18.46 -6.99 -17.75
CA GLN A 180 17.36 -7.94 -17.67
C GLN A 180 16.64 -7.80 -16.32
N PHE A 181 15.36 -8.14 -16.30
CA PHE A 181 14.61 -8.34 -15.07
C PHE A 181 14.62 -9.83 -14.72
N LEU A 182 14.82 -10.14 -13.45
CA LEU A 182 14.94 -11.53 -12.94
C LEU A 182 13.68 -11.99 -12.20
N ALA A 183 12.99 -11.07 -11.52
CA ALA A 183 11.78 -11.41 -10.81
C ALA A 183 10.55 -11.26 -11.73
N MET A 184 10.24 -12.35 -12.45
CA MET A 184 9.10 -12.41 -13.36
C MET A 184 7.96 -13.20 -12.73
N GLY A 185 6.76 -12.67 -12.80
CA GLY A 185 5.52 -13.32 -12.38
C GLY A 185 4.54 -13.44 -13.54
N SER A 186 4.16 -14.68 -13.93
CA SER A 186 3.19 -14.93 -15.02
C SER A 186 3.51 -14.21 -16.34
N GLY A 187 4.81 -14.08 -16.68
CA GLY A 187 5.27 -13.38 -17.89
C GLY A 187 5.33 -11.86 -17.78
N LYS A 188 5.07 -11.30 -16.60
CA LYS A 188 5.19 -9.86 -16.32
C LYS A 188 6.40 -9.59 -15.42
N VAL A 189 7.01 -8.43 -15.62
CA VAL A 189 8.06 -7.93 -14.73
C VAL A 189 7.45 -7.62 -13.37
N ASN A 190 8.14 -8.02 -12.30
CA ASN A 190 7.77 -7.68 -10.93
C ASN A 190 7.84 -6.15 -10.74
N SER A 191 6.75 -5.54 -10.27
CA SER A 191 6.65 -4.09 -10.10
C SER A 191 7.67 -3.56 -9.08
N THR A 192 7.94 -4.30 -8.03
CA THR A 192 8.96 -3.96 -7.03
C THR A 192 10.37 -3.99 -7.62
N GLU A 193 10.68 -4.93 -8.52
CA GLU A 193 11.96 -4.96 -9.22
C GLU A 193 12.10 -3.78 -10.17
N LEU A 194 11.02 -3.40 -10.88
CA LEU A 194 11.00 -2.20 -11.72
C LEU A 194 11.34 -0.96 -10.91
N VAL A 195 10.69 -0.77 -9.75
CA VAL A 195 11.01 0.36 -8.85
C VAL A 195 12.45 0.33 -8.39
N GLY A 196 12.97 -0.83 -8.00
CA GLY A 196 14.37 -1.01 -7.64
C GLY A 196 15.33 -0.64 -8.78
N ALA A 197 14.99 -1.02 -10.02
CA ALA A 197 15.75 -0.67 -11.22
C ALA A 197 15.72 0.84 -11.49
N LEU A 198 14.61 1.52 -11.26
CA LEU A 198 14.49 2.98 -11.38
C LEU A 198 15.34 3.70 -10.32
N ILE A 199 15.30 3.24 -9.07
CA ILE A 199 16.13 3.78 -7.99
C ILE A 199 17.60 3.65 -8.33
N ASN A 200 18.00 2.51 -8.89
CA ASN A 200 19.37 2.22 -9.26
C ASN A 200 19.94 3.08 -10.42
N ARG A 201 19.12 3.91 -11.06
CA ARG A 201 19.57 4.85 -12.10
C ARG A 201 20.24 6.12 -11.54
N LYS A 202 20.18 6.34 -10.25
CA LYS A 202 20.72 7.55 -9.60
C LYS A 202 21.90 7.20 -8.69
N GLN A 203 22.62 8.24 -8.26
CA GLN A 203 23.83 8.08 -7.46
C GLN A 203 23.57 7.84 -5.96
N SER A 204 22.35 8.15 -5.50
CA SER A 204 21.90 7.88 -4.14
C SER A 204 20.50 7.27 -4.11
N ILE A 205 20.18 6.56 -3.03
CA ILE A 205 18.85 5.97 -2.84
C ILE A 205 17.77 7.05 -2.83
N VAL A 206 18.01 8.17 -2.16
CA VAL A 206 17.04 9.27 -2.06
C VAL A 206 16.76 9.89 -3.42
N GLU A 207 17.80 10.20 -4.20
CA GLU A 207 17.64 10.69 -5.59
C GLU A 207 16.91 9.65 -6.46
N GLY A 208 17.20 8.37 -6.24
CA GLY A 208 16.53 7.27 -6.93
C GLY A 208 15.05 7.16 -6.62
N ILE A 209 14.68 7.29 -5.36
CA ILE A 209 13.28 7.32 -4.93
C ILE A 209 12.56 8.53 -5.52
N ARG A 210 13.14 9.73 -5.43
CA ARG A 210 12.56 10.94 -6.03
C ARG A 210 12.35 10.78 -7.52
N TYR A 211 13.34 10.23 -8.23
CA TYR A 211 13.22 9.94 -9.65
C TYR A 211 12.09 8.94 -9.95
N ALA A 212 11.95 7.87 -9.16
CA ALA A 212 10.85 6.93 -9.33
C ALA A 212 9.48 7.59 -9.08
N GLN A 213 9.36 8.39 -8.00
CA GLN A 213 8.13 9.16 -7.71
C GLN A 213 7.75 10.12 -8.84
N ASP A 214 8.74 10.73 -9.51
CA ASP A 214 8.47 11.70 -10.59
C ASP A 214 7.95 11.03 -11.87
N ILE A 215 8.51 9.87 -12.26
CA ILE A 215 8.22 9.23 -13.55
C ILE A 215 7.11 8.18 -13.49
N ILE A 216 6.82 7.63 -12.31
CA ILE A 216 5.72 6.68 -12.13
C ILE A 216 4.37 7.42 -12.27
N GLN A 217 3.55 6.93 -13.20
CA GLN A 217 2.16 7.35 -13.31
C GLN A 217 1.30 6.38 -12.50
N GLY A 218 0.84 6.85 -11.35
CA GLY A 218 0.07 6.00 -10.44
C GLY A 218 0.30 6.37 -8.99
N SER A 219 0.31 5.36 -8.14
CA SER A 219 0.55 5.50 -6.70
C SER A 219 1.45 4.35 -6.28
N GLU A 220 2.64 4.64 -5.82
CA GLU A 220 3.61 3.63 -5.40
C GLU A 220 4.31 4.08 -4.13
N THR A 221 3.98 3.44 -3.02
CA THR A 221 4.66 3.61 -1.74
C THR A 221 5.82 2.64 -1.65
N ILE A 222 6.98 3.13 -1.24
CA ILE A 222 8.24 2.39 -1.28
C ILE A 222 8.81 2.29 0.14
N MET A 223 9.25 1.10 0.54
CA MET A 223 9.98 0.90 1.78
C MET A 223 11.24 0.06 1.52
N LEU A 224 12.39 0.57 1.96
CA LEU A 224 13.69 -0.09 1.85
C LEU A 224 14.26 -0.39 3.23
N LEU A 225 14.81 -1.59 3.36
CA LEU A 225 15.60 -2.00 4.52
C LEU A 225 17.08 -1.95 4.17
N GLN A 226 17.84 -1.17 4.94
CA GLN A 226 19.29 -1.10 4.91
C GLN A 226 19.89 -1.60 6.23
N PRO A 227 21.19 -1.88 6.29
CA PRO A 227 21.84 -2.29 7.55
C PRO A 227 21.69 -1.29 8.70
N ASP A 228 21.52 -0.01 8.40
CA ASP A 228 21.45 1.10 9.34
C ASP A 228 20.05 1.64 9.57
N GLY A 229 19.02 1.02 8.99
CA GLY A 229 17.65 1.43 9.20
C GLY A 229 16.71 1.19 8.03
N ILE A 230 15.56 1.86 8.07
CA ILE A 230 14.53 1.81 7.03
C ILE A 230 14.44 3.18 6.37
N ILE A 231 14.31 3.19 5.03
CA ILE A 231 13.86 4.37 4.29
C ILE A 231 12.46 4.08 3.79
N VAL A 232 11.53 4.97 4.07
CA VAL A 232 10.15 4.88 3.58
C VAL A 232 9.78 6.13 2.81
N ALA A 233 9.07 5.97 1.70
CA ALA A 233 8.62 7.06 0.84
C ALA A 233 7.14 6.89 0.51
N ARG A 234 6.34 7.91 0.80
CA ARG A 234 4.92 7.97 0.42
C ARG A 234 4.81 8.40 -1.03
N ASP A 235 3.83 7.87 -1.74
CA ASP A 235 3.57 8.26 -3.13
C ASP A 235 3.22 9.76 -3.25
N LYS A 236 3.45 10.34 -4.44
CA LYS A 236 3.25 11.78 -4.66
C LYS A 236 1.80 12.26 -4.52
N LEU A 237 0.84 11.36 -4.62
CA LEU A 237 -0.59 11.67 -4.45
C LEU A 237 -1.05 11.46 -3.01
N GLY A 238 -0.23 10.79 -2.18
CA GLY A 238 -0.56 10.47 -0.80
C GLY A 238 -1.78 9.56 -0.65
N ARG A 239 -2.00 8.63 -1.59
CA ARG A 239 -3.20 7.77 -1.61
C ARG A 239 -3.26 6.84 -0.42
N LEU A 240 -2.14 6.18 -0.12
CA LEU A 240 -2.04 5.34 1.06
C LEU A 240 -1.43 6.13 2.21
N PRO A 241 -1.97 6.02 3.41
CA PRO A 241 -1.33 6.58 4.59
C PRO A 241 -0.01 5.85 4.85
N VAL A 242 0.99 6.55 5.36
CA VAL A 242 2.22 5.95 5.87
C VAL A 242 2.42 6.53 7.26
N LEU A 243 2.22 5.69 8.25
CA LEU A 243 2.20 6.05 9.66
C LEU A 243 3.44 5.51 10.35
N ILE A 244 4.05 6.31 11.20
CA ILE A 244 5.18 5.91 12.03
C ILE A 244 4.71 5.87 13.49
N GLY A 245 4.83 4.70 14.09
CA GLY A 245 4.68 4.49 15.52
C GLY A 245 6.03 4.51 16.23
N LYS A 246 6.02 4.84 17.52
CA LYS A 246 7.19 4.89 18.38
C LYS A 246 6.95 4.12 19.67
N ASP A 247 7.98 3.40 20.13
CA ASP A 247 8.07 2.87 21.50
C ASP A 247 9.36 3.36 22.19
N GLU A 248 9.65 2.87 23.37
CA GLU A 248 10.87 3.21 24.13
C GLU A 248 12.16 2.78 23.41
N ASN A 249 12.10 1.77 22.53
CA ASN A 249 13.24 1.12 21.93
C ASN A 249 13.46 1.49 20.46
N GLY A 250 12.46 2.08 19.79
CA GLY A 250 12.58 2.42 18.38
C GLY A 250 11.28 2.84 17.73
N TYR A 251 11.16 2.49 16.44
CA TYR A 251 10.06 2.95 15.59
C TYR A 251 9.53 1.81 14.72
N CYS A 252 8.28 1.94 14.31
CA CYS A 252 7.68 1.09 13.30
C CYS A 252 6.98 1.93 12.22
N VAL A 253 6.74 1.30 11.07
CA VAL A 253 6.04 1.89 9.91
C VAL A 253 4.89 0.99 9.52
N SER A 254 3.72 1.55 9.26
CA SER A 254 2.52 0.81 8.91
C SER A 254 1.59 1.66 8.04
N PHE A 255 0.67 1.02 7.30
CA PHE A 255 -0.46 1.71 6.68
C PHE A 255 -1.61 1.97 7.65
N GLU A 256 -1.70 1.22 8.74
CA GLU A 256 -2.82 1.27 9.67
C GLU A 256 -2.34 1.37 11.11
N SER A 257 -2.86 2.36 11.84
CA SER A 257 -2.44 2.63 13.23
C SER A 257 -2.80 1.51 14.19
N PHE A 258 -3.94 0.82 13.99
CA PHE A 258 -4.33 -0.26 14.88
C PHE A 258 -3.28 -1.37 14.98
N VAL A 259 -2.52 -1.60 13.90
CA VAL A 259 -1.47 -2.62 13.82
C VAL A 259 -0.40 -2.37 14.88
N TYR A 260 0.19 -1.20 14.86
CA TYR A 260 1.28 -0.90 15.77
C TYR A 260 0.81 -0.57 17.20
N HIS A 261 -0.43 -0.07 17.37
CA HIS A 261 -1.02 0.05 18.71
C HIS A 261 -1.15 -1.31 19.40
N LYS A 262 -1.51 -2.37 18.65
CA LYS A 262 -1.54 -3.75 19.18
C LYS A 262 -0.16 -4.29 19.57
N LEU A 263 0.90 -3.74 19.00
CA LEU A 263 2.29 -4.09 19.28
C LEU A 263 2.91 -3.20 20.38
N GLY A 264 2.15 -2.23 20.91
CA GLY A 264 2.58 -1.37 22.01
C GLY A 264 3.31 -0.10 21.55
N TYR A 265 3.24 0.26 20.28
CA TYR A 265 3.73 1.54 19.79
C TYR A 265 2.64 2.60 19.88
N GLU A 266 3.04 3.86 20.03
CA GLU A 266 2.18 5.04 20.04
C GLU A 266 2.32 5.82 18.75
N ASP A 267 1.29 6.63 18.39
CA ASP A 267 1.33 7.51 17.23
C ASP A 267 2.49 8.49 17.35
N HIS A 268 3.28 8.63 16.29
CA HIS A 268 4.42 9.53 16.29
C HIS A 268 4.44 10.49 15.10
N TYR A 269 4.29 9.98 13.88
CA TYR A 269 4.39 10.79 12.67
C TYR A 269 3.60 10.17 11.52
N GLU A 270 2.98 11.00 10.67
CA GLU A 270 2.38 10.60 9.40
C GLU A 270 3.13 11.31 8.26
N LEU A 271 3.60 10.54 7.28
CA LEU A 271 4.29 11.10 6.12
C LEU A 271 3.31 11.91 5.25
N GLY A 272 3.74 13.10 4.83
CA GLY A 272 3.08 13.87 3.79
C GLY A 272 3.22 13.22 2.39
N PRO A 273 2.40 13.68 1.39
CA PRO A 273 2.60 13.26 0.00
C PRO A 273 4.03 13.54 -0.48
N GLN A 274 4.64 12.56 -1.19
CA GLN A 274 5.99 12.63 -1.75
C GLN A 274 7.13 12.71 -0.71
N GLU A 275 6.80 12.62 0.57
CA GLU A 275 7.79 12.68 1.63
C GLU A 275 8.61 11.39 1.70
N ILE A 276 9.90 11.54 2.00
CA ILE A 276 10.85 10.45 2.20
C ILE A 276 11.42 10.59 3.60
N VAL A 277 11.40 9.53 4.38
CA VAL A 277 11.88 9.52 5.76
C VAL A 277 12.86 8.37 5.95
N LYS A 278 14.00 8.65 6.59
CA LYS A 278 14.90 7.63 7.12
C LYS A 278 14.62 7.40 8.61
N ILE A 279 14.55 6.16 8.99
CA ILE A 279 14.23 5.71 10.35
C ILE A 279 15.37 4.85 10.86
N THR A 280 15.93 5.26 11.99
CA THR A 280 16.93 4.51 12.77
C THR A 280 16.34 4.15 14.15
N PRO A 281 16.99 3.33 14.97
CA PRO A 281 16.49 3.07 16.33
C PRO A 281 16.41 4.34 17.21
N GLU A 282 17.19 5.37 16.89
CA GLU A 282 17.32 6.60 17.68
C GLU A 282 16.46 7.75 17.18
N SER A 283 16.20 7.81 15.86
CA SER A 283 15.62 8.99 15.24
C SER A 283 14.87 8.70 13.94
N ILE A 284 14.01 9.64 13.58
CA ILE A 284 13.47 9.78 12.23
C ILE A 284 14.02 11.06 11.60
N GLU A 285 14.36 11.01 10.32
CA GLU A 285 14.88 12.11 9.53
C GLU A 285 14.10 12.25 8.24
N VAL A 286 13.54 13.42 8.00
CA VAL A 286 12.90 13.77 6.72
C VAL A 286 13.99 14.16 5.73
N LEU A 287 14.02 13.50 4.55
CA LEU A 287 15.10 13.61 3.57
C LEU A 287 14.75 14.51 2.38
#